data_aff11d92b7cd376df82f12ef0023b239
#
_entry.id   aff11d92b7cd376df82f12ef0023b239
#
_cell.length_a   1.000
_cell.length_b   1.000
_cell.length_c   1.000
_cell.angle_alpha   90.00
_cell.angle_beta   90.00
_cell.angle_gamma   90.00
#
_symmetry.space_group_name_H-M   'P 1'
#
loop_
_entity.id
_entity.type
_entity.pdbx_description
1 polymer ?
#
loop_
_entity_poly.entity_id
_entity_poly.type
_entity_poly.pdbx_seq_one_letter_code
_entity_poly.pdbx_strand_id
1 'polypeptide(L)'
;LVASHLMTKGGDDVITIPTRYDRSPWYKNEISEITSVHMNGRETYKFAVMAMSDNIKDLMASAGVAGEDVALVIPHQANYRIINEARRRIPDIAPEKFCINIDRYGNTSSASVPILLDEMNRAGKIHEGDLIILAAFGGGLSAGAMIIRW
;
A
#
# COMPACT_ATOMS: atom_id res chain seq x y z
N LEU A 1 -6.79 -12.56 10.84
CA LEU A 1 -7.41 -11.46 10.09
C LEU A 1 -8.60 -10.94 10.90
N VAL A 2 -8.62 -9.64 11.20
CA VAL A 2 -9.72 -8.98 11.92
C VAL A 2 -10.68 -8.36 10.90
N ALA A 3 -10.15 -7.56 9.97
CA ALA A 3 -10.94 -6.92 8.92
C ALA A 3 -10.07 -6.67 7.68
N SER A 4 -10.71 -6.47 6.53
CA SER A 4 -10.04 -6.05 5.29
C SER A 4 -10.96 -5.18 4.46
N HIS A 5 -10.36 -4.24 3.74
CA HIS A 5 -11.03 -3.37 2.78
C HIS A 5 -10.22 -3.30 1.50
N LEU A 6 -10.87 -3.50 0.37
CA LEU A 6 -10.27 -3.41 -0.96
C LEU A 6 -11.08 -2.44 -1.81
N MET A 7 -10.38 -1.62 -2.59
CA MET A 7 -11.01 -0.74 -3.57
C MET A 7 -10.29 -0.81 -4.90
N THR A 8 -11.04 -0.63 -5.97
CA THR A 8 -10.51 -0.48 -7.32
C THR A 8 -11.17 0.71 -8.00
N LYS A 9 -10.37 1.54 -8.64
CA LYS A 9 -10.80 2.66 -9.47
C LYS A 9 -10.11 2.53 -10.82
N GLY A 10 -10.87 2.48 -11.92
CA GLY A 10 -10.28 2.47 -13.26
C GLY A 10 -9.31 3.63 -13.48
N GLY A 11 -8.19 3.37 -14.16
CA GLY A 11 -7.12 4.34 -14.39
C GLY A 11 -5.86 3.65 -14.90
N ASP A 12 -5.99 2.86 -15.95
CA ASP A 12 -4.91 2.10 -16.58
C ASP A 12 -3.85 2.99 -17.23
N ASP A 13 -4.20 4.25 -17.54
CA ASP A 13 -3.31 5.29 -18.04
C ASP A 13 -2.42 5.92 -16.95
N VAL A 14 -2.78 5.76 -15.67
CA VAL A 14 -2.04 6.38 -14.55
C VAL A 14 -0.78 5.60 -14.19
N ILE A 15 -0.87 4.27 -14.18
CA ILE A 15 0.27 3.37 -13.98
C ILE A 15 0.14 2.26 -15.02
N THR A 16 1.04 2.26 -15.98
CA THR A 16 1.08 1.25 -17.04
C THR A 16 2.37 0.45 -16.95
N ILE A 17 2.23 -0.86 -16.86
CA ILE A 17 3.35 -1.80 -16.89
C ILE A 17 3.30 -2.48 -18.26
N PRO A 18 4.35 -2.36 -19.09
CA PRO A 18 4.35 -2.99 -20.39
C PRO A 18 4.30 -4.50 -20.22
N THR A 19 3.32 -5.10 -20.86
CA THR A 19 3.23 -6.55 -20.98
C THR A 19 3.84 -6.96 -22.31
N ARG A 20 4.91 -7.76 -22.25
CA ARG A 20 5.35 -8.49 -23.43
C ARG A 20 4.47 -9.73 -23.53
N TYR A 21 3.55 -9.70 -24.48
CA TYR A 21 2.85 -10.92 -24.87
C TYR A 21 3.71 -11.65 -25.90
N ASP A 22 4.16 -12.85 -25.58
CA ASP A 22 4.65 -13.78 -26.56
C ASP A 22 3.52 -14.11 -27.54
N ARG A 23 3.89 -14.44 -28.79
CA ARG A 23 2.93 -14.76 -29.84
C ARG A 23 1.92 -15.80 -29.37
N SER A 24 0.67 -15.38 -29.28
CA SER A 24 -0.44 -16.26 -28.98
C SER A 24 -1.33 -16.40 -30.20
N PRO A 25 -1.86 -17.61 -30.52
CA PRO A 25 -2.80 -17.77 -31.63
C PRO A 25 -4.05 -16.90 -31.50
N TRP A 26 -4.33 -16.41 -30.29
CA TRP A 26 -5.50 -15.59 -29.93
C TRP A 26 -5.20 -14.11 -29.89
N TYR A 27 -3.94 -13.71 -30.02
CA TYR A 27 -3.51 -12.30 -29.95
C TYR A 27 -2.74 -11.94 -31.23
N LYS A 28 -3.34 -11.12 -32.08
CA LYS A 28 -2.65 -10.56 -33.24
C LYS A 28 -1.92 -9.30 -32.77
N ASN A 29 -0.62 -9.43 -32.65
CA ASN A 29 0.30 -8.49 -32.06
C ASN A 29 0.29 -7.08 -32.66
N GLU A 30 0.05 -6.10 -31.82
CA GLU A 30 0.89 -4.91 -31.84
C GLU A 30 1.86 -5.02 -30.66
N ILE A 31 3.15 -5.01 -30.93
CA ILE A 31 4.16 -4.90 -29.86
C ILE A 31 3.93 -3.55 -29.22
N SER A 32 3.57 -3.53 -27.93
CA SER A 32 3.45 -2.28 -27.21
C SER A 32 4.78 -1.52 -27.33
N GLU A 33 4.75 -0.29 -27.81
CA GLU A 33 5.93 0.59 -27.85
C GLU A 33 6.41 0.95 -26.42
N ILE A 34 5.58 0.69 -25.42
CA ILE A 34 5.89 0.93 -24.02
C ILE A 34 6.82 -0.20 -23.53
N THR A 35 8.09 0.12 -23.40
CA THR A 35 9.14 -0.83 -22.97
C THR A 35 9.50 -0.70 -21.48
N SER A 36 8.95 0.29 -20.79
CA SER A 36 9.23 0.59 -19.38
C SER A 36 7.94 0.93 -18.63
N VAL A 37 8.01 0.84 -17.30
CA VAL A 37 6.89 1.30 -16.45
C VAL A 37 6.66 2.79 -16.70
N HIS A 38 5.44 3.14 -17.07
CA HIS A 38 5.00 4.52 -17.18
C HIS A 38 4.12 4.88 -15.98
N MET A 39 4.34 6.08 -15.42
CA MET A 39 3.57 6.55 -14.27
C MET A 39 3.30 8.03 -14.37
N ASN A 40 2.03 8.42 -14.29
CA ASN A 40 1.65 9.80 -14.01
C ASN A 40 1.86 10.08 -12.51
N GLY A 41 3.00 10.62 -12.15
CA GLY A 41 3.39 10.82 -10.75
C GLY A 41 2.44 11.69 -9.95
N ARG A 42 1.80 12.70 -10.58
CA ARG A 42 0.85 13.60 -9.92
C ARG A 42 -0.46 12.88 -9.56
N GLU A 43 -1.03 12.17 -10.51
CA GLU A 43 -2.28 11.45 -10.30
C GLU A 43 -2.06 10.24 -9.37
N THR A 44 -0.94 9.54 -9.53
CA THR A 44 -0.53 8.46 -8.61
C THR A 44 -0.41 8.97 -7.18
N TYR A 45 0.26 10.13 -6.97
CA TYR A 45 0.42 10.72 -5.63
C TYR A 45 -0.93 11.05 -4.98
N LYS A 46 -1.82 11.72 -5.72
CA LYS A 46 -3.15 12.07 -5.21
C LYS A 46 -3.95 10.84 -4.83
N PHE A 47 -4.00 9.86 -5.72
CA PHE A 47 -4.69 8.61 -5.48
C PHE A 47 -4.11 7.88 -4.26
N ALA A 48 -2.79 7.72 -4.21
CA ALA A 48 -2.09 6.98 -3.16
C ALA A 48 -2.33 7.54 -1.77
N VAL A 49 -2.23 8.87 -1.61
CA VAL A 49 -2.47 9.54 -0.32
C VAL A 49 -3.91 9.34 0.14
N MET A 50 -4.88 9.59 -0.75
CA MET A 50 -6.30 9.45 -0.42
C MET A 50 -6.65 7.99 -0.14
N ALA A 51 -6.29 7.09 -1.05
CA ALA A 51 -6.62 5.69 -0.93
C ALA A 51 -6.03 5.06 0.33
N MET A 52 -4.78 5.37 0.68
CA MET A 52 -4.16 4.86 1.91
C MET A 52 -4.88 5.40 3.14
N SER A 53 -5.09 6.74 3.22
CA SER A 53 -5.70 7.34 4.40
C SER A 53 -7.16 6.91 4.58
N ASP A 54 -7.94 6.90 3.51
CA ASP A 54 -9.36 6.62 3.58
C ASP A 54 -9.60 5.13 3.85
N ASN A 55 -8.86 4.22 3.17
CA ASN A 55 -8.97 2.79 3.45
C ASN A 55 -8.63 2.45 4.92
N ILE A 56 -7.63 3.08 5.51
CA ILE A 56 -7.29 2.85 6.92
C ILE A 56 -8.41 3.34 7.85
N LYS A 57 -8.95 4.54 7.61
CA LYS A 57 -10.03 5.10 8.42
C LYS A 57 -11.31 4.25 8.33
N ASP A 58 -11.72 3.92 7.12
CA ASP A 58 -12.93 3.13 6.87
C ASP A 58 -12.80 1.74 7.48
N LEU A 59 -11.61 1.15 7.37
CA LEU A 59 -11.31 -0.15 7.96
C LEU A 59 -11.38 -0.12 9.48
N MET A 60 -10.77 0.88 10.12
CA MET A 60 -10.82 1.06 11.57
C MET A 60 -12.26 1.28 12.05
N ALA A 61 -13.01 2.16 11.37
CA ALA A 61 -14.40 2.44 11.70
C ALA A 61 -15.28 1.18 11.58
N SER A 62 -15.13 0.41 10.50
CA SER A 62 -15.90 -0.82 10.27
C SER A 62 -15.56 -1.93 11.25
N ALA A 63 -14.32 -1.99 11.72
CA ALA A 63 -13.85 -2.97 12.69
C ALA A 63 -14.06 -2.56 14.16
N GLY A 64 -14.47 -1.30 14.42
CA GLY A 64 -14.59 -0.76 15.77
C GLY A 64 -13.24 -0.66 16.49
N VAL A 65 -12.15 -0.41 15.74
CA VAL A 65 -10.78 -0.30 16.28
C VAL A 65 -10.43 1.17 16.44
N ALA A 66 -10.03 1.57 17.63
CA ALA A 66 -9.54 2.91 17.91
C ALA A 66 -8.06 3.05 17.49
N GLY A 67 -7.62 4.27 17.19
CA GLY A 67 -6.22 4.50 16.76
C GLY A 67 -5.20 4.19 17.86
N GLU A 68 -5.59 4.30 19.12
CA GLU A 68 -4.78 3.93 20.28
C GLU A 68 -4.53 2.42 20.36
N ASP A 69 -5.48 1.59 19.90
CA ASP A 69 -5.38 0.13 19.91
C ASP A 69 -4.45 -0.40 18.81
N VAL A 70 -4.17 0.39 17.77
CA VAL A 70 -3.25 0.02 16.70
C VAL A 70 -1.82 0.04 17.22
N ALA A 71 -1.13 -1.09 17.14
CA ALA A 71 0.27 -1.18 17.53
C ALA A 71 1.18 -0.58 16.44
N LEU A 72 1.04 -1.05 15.20
CA LEU A 72 1.84 -0.60 14.07
C LEU A 72 1.00 -0.46 12.79
N VAL A 73 1.41 0.47 11.93
CA VAL A 73 0.96 0.58 10.54
C VAL A 73 2.15 0.23 9.64
N ILE A 74 1.97 -0.76 8.77
CA ILE A 74 2.94 -1.25 7.80
C ILE A 74 2.46 -0.84 6.39
N PRO A 75 2.78 0.37 5.92
CA PRO A 75 2.34 0.83 4.62
C PRO A 75 3.27 0.35 3.51
N HIS A 76 2.74 0.24 2.29
CA HIS A 76 3.55 0.10 1.09
C HIS A 76 4.59 1.22 0.99
N GLN A 77 5.84 0.85 0.78
CA GLN A 77 6.99 1.74 0.73
C GLN A 77 7.19 2.34 -0.68
N ALA A 78 6.18 3.04 -1.20
CA ALA A 78 6.25 3.62 -2.55
C ALA A 78 7.05 4.93 -2.58
N ASN A 79 6.78 5.82 -1.64
CA ASN A 79 7.37 7.14 -1.52
C ASN A 79 7.16 7.68 -0.10
N TYR A 80 8.23 8.19 0.52
CA TYR A 80 8.17 8.78 1.86
C TYR A 80 7.12 9.89 1.99
N ARG A 81 6.99 10.74 0.94
CA ARG A 81 6.02 11.85 0.96
C ARG A 81 4.58 11.35 1.01
N ILE A 82 4.28 10.24 0.32
CA ILE A 82 2.95 9.61 0.35
C ILE A 82 2.64 9.12 1.77
N ILE A 83 3.54 8.35 2.36
CA ILE A 83 3.36 7.82 3.72
C ILE A 83 3.20 8.96 4.73
N ASN A 84 4.05 9.98 4.63
CA ASN A 84 4.02 11.11 5.55
C ASN A 84 2.73 11.94 5.42
N GLU A 85 2.20 12.12 4.22
CA GLU A 85 0.95 12.83 4.01
C GLU A 85 -0.26 11.98 4.44
N ALA A 86 -0.26 10.67 4.16
CA ALA A 86 -1.32 9.78 4.60
C ALA A 86 -1.43 9.73 6.13
N ARG A 87 -0.31 9.60 6.86
CA ARG A 87 -0.32 9.61 8.33
C ARG A 87 -0.84 10.92 8.94
N ARG A 88 -0.58 12.08 8.30
CA ARG A 88 -1.14 13.37 8.74
C ARG A 88 -2.66 13.42 8.66
N ARG A 89 -3.24 12.64 7.74
CA ARG A 89 -4.68 12.55 7.54
C ARG A 89 -5.36 11.55 8.48
N ILE A 90 -4.58 10.81 9.27
CA ILE A 90 -5.05 9.84 10.25
C ILE A 90 -4.53 10.24 11.64
N PRO A 91 -5.01 11.36 12.18
CA PRO A 91 -4.49 11.91 13.45
C PRO A 91 -4.78 11.00 14.66
N ASP A 92 -5.72 10.07 14.52
CA ASP A 92 -6.09 9.12 15.57
C ASP A 92 -4.99 8.07 15.83
N ILE A 93 -4.10 7.85 14.86
CA ILE A 93 -2.94 6.97 15.02
C ILE A 93 -1.68 7.81 15.22
N ALA A 94 -0.96 7.58 16.31
CA ALA A 94 0.28 8.28 16.60
C ALA A 94 1.30 8.11 15.45
N PRO A 95 1.98 9.18 15.00
CA PRO A 95 2.85 9.16 13.84
C PRO A 95 3.98 8.13 13.90
N GLU A 96 4.49 7.85 15.08
CA GLU A 96 5.58 6.88 15.34
C GLU A 96 5.17 5.42 15.11
N LYS A 97 3.87 5.13 15.07
CA LYS A 97 3.34 3.80 14.74
C LYS A 97 3.44 3.47 13.25
N PHE A 98 3.66 4.47 12.39
CA PHE A 98 3.88 4.26 10.96
C PHE A 98 5.32 3.84 10.68
N CYS A 99 5.50 2.59 10.29
CA CYS A 99 6.80 2.01 10.01
C CYS A 99 7.32 2.46 8.63
N ILE A 100 8.62 2.72 8.55
CA ILE A 100 9.28 3.22 7.33
C ILE A 100 10.64 2.53 7.19
N ASN A 101 10.94 2.04 5.99
CA ASN A 101 12.25 1.48 5.62
C ASN A 101 12.64 1.76 4.16
N ILE A 102 11.89 2.65 3.50
CA ILE A 102 12.13 3.04 2.11
C ILE A 102 13.52 3.66 1.90
N ASP A 103 14.07 4.31 2.91
CA ASP A 103 15.42 4.89 2.91
C ASP A 103 16.52 3.84 2.74
N ARG A 104 16.24 2.59 3.14
CA ARG A 104 17.20 1.47 3.05
C ARG A 104 16.98 0.58 1.85
N TYR A 105 15.74 0.31 1.49
CA TYR A 105 15.39 -0.68 0.45
C TYR A 105 14.78 -0.07 -0.80
N GLY A 106 14.38 1.20 -0.76
CA GLY A 106 13.64 1.81 -1.84
C GLY A 106 12.22 1.25 -1.97
N ASN A 107 11.64 1.43 -3.16
CA ASN A 107 10.34 0.85 -3.50
C ASN A 107 10.52 -0.58 -4.05
N THR A 108 10.26 -1.57 -3.22
CA THR A 108 10.33 -2.99 -3.59
C THR A 108 8.99 -3.56 -4.06
N SER A 109 8.10 -2.69 -4.59
CA SER A 109 6.77 -3.08 -5.09
C SER A 109 5.95 -3.83 -4.04
N SER A 110 5.28 -4.92 -4.40
CA SER A 110 4.44 -5.72 -3.49
C SER A 110 5.23 -6.34 -2.32
N ALA A 111 6.54 -6.53 -2.47
CA ALA A 111 7.40 -7.06 -1.41
C ALA A 111 7.64 -6.07 -0.26
N SER A 112 7.36 -4.77 -0.44
CA SER A 112 7.66 -3.76 0.57
C SER A 112 6.91 -3.97 1.89
N VAL A 113 5.66 -4.38 1.84
CA VAL A 113 4.85 -4.66 3.04
C VAL A 113 5.37 -5.88 3.80
N PRO A 114 5.55 -7.08 3.20
CA PRO A 114 6.06 -8.23 3.93
C PRO A 114 7.51 -8.07 4.39
N ILE A 115 8.37 -7.36 3.65
CA ILE A 115 9.73 -7.06 4.11
C ILE A 115 9.70 -6.21 5.38
N LEU A 116 8.89 -5.15 5.41
CA LEU A 116 8.79 -4.28 6.58
C LEU A 116 8.15 -5.00 7.77
N LEU A 117 7.16 -5.86 7.52
CA LEU A 117 6.53 -6.67 8.56
C LEU A 117 7.54 -7.65 9.20
N ASP A 118 8.31 -8.38 8.39
CA ASP A 118 9.37 -9.28 8.87
C ASP A 118 10.43 -8.52 9.68
N GLU A 119 10.81 -7.35 9.20
CA GLU A 119 11.78 -6.50 9.88
C GLU A 119 11.30 -6.04 11.26
N MET A 120 10.05 -5.61 11.37
CA MET A 120 9.47 -5.22 12.66
C MET A 120 9.36 -6.40 13.61
N ASN A 121 8.98 -7.58 13.10
CA ASN A 121 8.93 -8.81 13.88
C ASN A 121 10.33 -9.22 14.40
N ARG A 122 11.34 -9.26 13.53
CA ARG A 122 12.72 -9.60 13.94
C ARG A 122 13.34 -8.57 14.89
N ALA A 123 12.90 -7.33 14.80
CA ALA A 123 13.32 -6.27 15.72
C ALA A 123 12.61 -6.34 17.09
N GLY A 124 11.72 -7.32 17.31
CA GLY A 124 10.95 -7.47 18.55
C GLY A 124 9.96 -6.34 18.80
N LYS A 125 9.48 -5.68 17.73
CA LYS A 125 8.51 -4.58 17.81
C LYS A 125 7.07 -5.04 17.66
N ILE A 126 6.86 -6.32 17.42
CA ILE A 126 5.55 -6.95 17.28
C ILE A 126 5.41 -8.00 18.34
N HIS A 127 4.31 -7.97 19.08
CA HIS A 127 4.00 -8.88 20.18
C HIS A 127 2.68 -9.60 19.92
N GLU A 128 2.51 -10.74 20.56
CA GLU A 128 1.26 -11.50 20.51
C GLU A 128 0.07 -10.63 20.97
N GLY A 129 -0.97 -10.60 20.16
CA GLY A 129 -2.17 -9.81 20.41
C GLY A 129 -2.17 -8.43 19.77
N ASP A 130 -1.04 -7.93 19.27
CA ASP A 130 -0.94 -6.62 18.62
C ASP A 130 -1.88 -6.51 17.41
N LEU A 131 -2.55 -5.37 17.29
CA LEU A 131 -3.30 -5.02 16.09
C LEU A 131 -2.38 -4.27 15.12
N ILE A 132 -2.17 -4.85 13.95
CA ILE A 132 -1.30 -4.31 12.91
C ILE A 132 -2.13 -3.99 11.68
N ILE A 133 -1.97 -2.79 11.15
CA ILE A 133 -2.58 -2.37 9.88
C ILE A 133 -1.57 -2.55 8.77
N LEU A 134 -1.91 -3.34 7.75
CA LEU A 134 -1.19 -3.42 6.48
C LEU A 134 -1.95 -2.63 5.45
N ALA A 135 -1.29 -1.73 4.70
CA ALA A 135 -1.94 -0.89 3.70
C ALA A 135 -1.08 -0.73 2.44
N ALA A 136 -1.71 -0.88 1.28
CA ALA A 136 -1.04 -0.78 -0.01
C ALA A 136 -1.93 -0.17 -1.09
N PHE A 137 -1.29 0.28 -2.16
CA PHE A 137 -1.93 0.74 -3.39
C PHE A 137 -1.03 0.40 -4.59
N GLY A 138 -1.60 0.43 -5.78
CA GLY A 138 -0.86 0.14 -7.01
C GLY A 138 -1.66 0.40 -8.28
N GLY A 139 -1.14 -0.13 -9.38
CA GLY A 139 -1.81 -0.10 -10.67
C GLY A 139 -3.19 -0.71 -10.62
N GLY A 140 -4.05 -0.22 -11.49
CA GLY A 140 -5.45 -0.61 -11.54
C GLY A 140 -6.37 0.59 -11.81
N LEU A 141 -6.39 1.66 -11.06
CA LEU A 141 -5.79 1.87 -9.73
C LEU A 141 -6.47 0.99 -8.67
N SER A 142 -5.69 0.36 -7.82
CA SER A 142 -6.22 -0.46 -6.74
C SER A 142 -5.55 -0.10 -5.41
N ALA A 143 -6.28 -0.23 -4.33
CA ALA A 143 -5.75 -0.07 -2.99
C ALA A 143 -6.44 -1.01 -2.01
N GLY A 144 -5.78 -1.32 -0.93
CA GLY A 144 -6.36 -2.14 0.12
C GLY A 144 -5.68 -1.93 1.46
N ALA A 145 -6.41 -2.24 2.51
CA ALA A 145 -5.90 -2.30 3.85
C ALA A 145 -6.47 -3.52 4.59
N MET A 146 -5.74 -4.02 5.56
CA MET A 146 -6.23 -5.07 6.46
C MET A 146 -5.73 -4.85 7.88
N ILE A 147 -6.54 -5.26 8.85
CA ILE A 147 -6.14 -5.35 10.25
C ILE A 147 -5.90 -6.82 10.56
N ILE A 148 -4.75 -7.12 11.06
CA ILE A 148 -4.41 -8.45 11.59
C ILE A 148 -4.17 -8.34 13.10
N ARG A 149 -4.52 -9.40 13.82
CA ARG A 149 -4.06 -9.64 15.17
C ARG A 149 -2.89 -10.60 15.09
N TRP A 150 -1.78 -10.17 15.61
CA TRP A 150 -0.54 -10.96 15.55
C TRP A 150 -0.58 -12.17 16.49
#